data_972176d01ec7c924cff6c6571384d85e
#
_entry.id   972176d01ec7c924cff6c6571384d85e
#
_cell.length_a   1.000
_cell.length_b   1.000
_cell.length_c   1.000
_cell.angle_alpha   90.00
_cell.angle_beta   90.00
_cell.angle_gamma   90.00
#
_symmetry.space_group_name_H-M   'P 1'
#
loop_
_entity.id
_entity.type
_entity.pdbx_description
1 polymer ?
#
loop_
_entity_poly.entity_id
_entity_poly.type
_entity_poly.pdbx_seq_one_letter_code
_entity_poly.pdbx_strand_id
1 'polypeptide(L)' 'MTLTQLRESVPMSIPELAREARVDDQTVRNAENGQRISARVARSLAEALSNALGRPIQVRDIDGLQVRS' A
#
# COMPACT_ATOMS: atom_id res chain seq x y z
N MET A 1 -10.92 1.55 3.70
CA MET A 1 -9.85 2.32 4.37
C MET A 1 -8.82 2.77 3.35
N THR A 2 -8.21 3.92 3.58
CA THR A 2 -7.12 4.39 2.70
C THR A 2 -5.84 3.62 3.01
N LEU A 3 -4.86 3.75 2.10
CA LEU A 3 -3.54 3.14 2.32
C LEU A 3 -2.94 3.61 3.63
N THR A 4 -3.01 4.91 3.91
CA THR A 4 -2.50 5.49 5.15
C THR A 4 -3.17 4.86 6.37
N GLN A 5 -4.50 4.73 6.34
CA GLN A 5 -5.26 4.15 7.44
C GLN A 5 -4.87 2.68 7.67
N LEU A 6 -4.73 1.92 6.60
CA LEU A 6 -4.34 0.51 6.70
C LEU A 6 -2.92 0.38 7.28
N ARG A 7 -2.01 1.21 6.79
CA ARG A 7 -0.63 1.21 7.28
C ARG A 7 -0.58 1.56 8.77
N GLU A 8 -1.33 2.56 9.18
CA GLU A 8 -1.35 3.01 10.57
C GLU A 8 -2.03 2.01 11.51
N SER A 9 -2.94 1.21 10.98
CA SER A 9 -3.64 0.23 11.79
C SER A 9 -2.76 -0.96 12.18
N VAL A 10 -1.69 -1.22 11.42
CA VAL A 10 -0.77 -2.34 11.72
C VAL A 10 -0.08 -2.19 13.08
N PRO A 11 0.54 -1.07 13.56
CA PRO A 11 1.05 0.10 12.83
C PRO A 11 2.42 -0.16 12.20
N MET A 12 2.68 0.48 11.07
CA MET A 12 4.02 0.40 10.47
C MET A 12 4.36 1.74 9.81
N SER A 13 5.66 2.04 9.75
CA SER A 13 6.14 3.25 9.12
C SER A 13 6.16 3.10 7.60
N ILE A 14 6.31 4.23 6.90
CA ILE A 14 6.45 4.20 5.43
C ILE A 14 7.66 3.33 5.02
N PRO A 15 8.86 3.47 5.61
CA PRO A 15 9.97 2.58 5.27
C PRO A 15 9.68 1.10 5.51
N GLU A 16 8.95 0.78 6.56
CA GLU A 16 8.60 -0.60 6.85
C GLU A 16 7.68 -1.18 5.77
N LEU A 17 6.65 -0.42 5.39
CA LEU A 17 5.74 -0.86 4.34
C LEU A 17 6.48 -0.99 3.00
N ALA A 18 7.34 -0.01 2.70
CA ALA A 18 8.12 -0.02 1.47
C ALA A 18 8.99 -1.29 1.39
N ARG A 19 9.62 -1.64 2.49
CA ARG A 19 10.46 -2.85 2.55
C ARG A 19 9.64 -4.12 2.35
N GLU A 20 8.49 -4.20 3.01
CA GLU A 20 7.62 -5.37 2.89
C GLU A 20 7.06 -5.51 1.48
N ALA A 21 6.73 -4.40 0.85
CA ALA A 21 6.20 -4.39 -0.51
C ALA A 21 7.29 -4.42 -1.59
N ARG A 22 8.57 -4.31 -1.17
CA ARG A 22 9.73 -4.28 -2.08
C ARG A 22 9.66 -3.13 -3.06
N VAL A 23 9.30 -1.97 -2.55
CA VAL A 23 9.28 -0.71 -3.31
C VAL A 23 10.04 0.32 -2.49
N ASP A 24 10.33 1.49 -3.09
CA ASP A 24 11.00 2.53 -2.33
C ASP A 24 10.00 3.38 -1.54
N ASP A 25 10.52 4.13 -0.57
CA ASP A 25 9.71 4.97 0.31
C ASP A 25 8.90 5.98 -0.48
N GLN A 26 9.49 6.54 -1.53
CA GLN A 26 8.83 7.55 -2.34
C GLN A 26 7.61 6.97 -3.05
N THR A 27 7.69 5.71 -3.48
CA THR A 27 6.56 5.02 -4.10
C THR A 27 5.39 4.90 -3.12
N VAL A 28 5.67 4.56 -1.87
CA VAL A 28 4.63 4.50 -0.84
C VAL A 28 4.02 5.88 -0.61
N ARG A 29 4.85 6.91 -0.49
CA ARG A 29 4.36 8.29 -0.31
C ARG A 29 3.50 8.73 -1.47
N ASN A 30 3.93 8.43 -2.69
CA ASN A 30 3.16 8.76 -3.89
C ASN A 30 1.78 8.10 -3.86
N ALA A 31 1.74 6.82 -3.49
CA ALA A 31 0.48 6.09 -3.39
C ALA A 31 -0.43 6.71 -2.33
N GLU A 32 0.11 7.09 -1.17
CA GLU A 32 -0.67 7.71 -0.10
C GLU A 32 -1.18 9.10 -0.48
N ASN A 33 -0.45 9.79 -1.35
CA ASN A 33 -0.82 11.13 -1.81
C ASN A 33 -1.79 11.11 -2.99
N GLY A 34 -2.24 9.92 -3.42
CA GLY A 34 -3.19 9.80 -4.52
C GLY A 34 -2.56 9.87 -5.90
N GLN A 35 -1.25 9.76 -6.00
CA GLN A 35 -0.58 9.70 -7.30
C GLN A 35 -0.76 8.33 -7.93
N ARG A 36 -0.71 8.30 -9.25
CA ARG A 36 -0.89 7.05 -9.98
C ARG A 36 0.31 6.14 -9.81
N ILE A 37 0.04 4.89 -9.53
CA ILE A 37 1.05 3.84 -9.40
C ILE A 37 0.71 2.69 -10.34
N SER A 38 1.68 1.85 -10.65
CA SER A 38 1.43 0.70 -11.52
C SER A 38 0.58 -0.34 -10.79
N ALA A 39 -0.12 -1.17 -11.57
CA ALA A 39 -0.89 -2.27 -11.01
C ALA A 39 -0.01 -3.22 -10.21
N ARG A 40 1.23 -3.42 -10.66
CA ARG A 40 2.20 -4.27 -9.95
C ARG A 40 2.50 -3.72 -8.57
N VAL A 41 2.76 -2.41 -8.47
CA VAL A 41 3.04 -1.76 -7.19
C VAL A 41 1.81 -1.83 -6.28
N ALA A 42 0.63 -1.55 -6.84
CA ALA A 42 -0.61 -1.61 -6.07
C ALA A 42 -0.80 -3.01 -5.47
N ARG A 43 -0.55 -4.04 -6.26
CA ARG A 43 -0.68 -5.42 -5.81
C ARG A 43 0.34 -5.75 -4.72
N SER A 44 1.58 -5.28 -4.88
CA SER A 44 2.63 -5.50 -3.89
C SER A 44 2.28 -4.84 -2.55
N LEU A 45 1.72 -3.63 -2.59
CA LEU A 45 1.26 -2.95 -1.38
C LEU A 45 0.12 -3.72 -0.71
N ALA A 46 -0.83 -4.20 -1.50
CA ALA A 46 -1.95 -4.98 -0.96
C ALA A 46 -1.46 -6.28 -0.31
N GLU A 47 -0.52 -6.97 -0.93
CA GLU A 47 0.05 -8.19 -0.36
C GLU A 47 0.80 -7.92 0.94
N ALA A 48 1.59 -6.85 0.99
CA ALA A 48 2.33 -6.48 2.20
C ALA A 48 1.36 -6.21 3.35
N LEU A 49 0.28 -5.49 3.08
CA LEU A 49 -0.73 -5.21 4.09
C LEU A 49 -1.48 -6.46 4.49
N SER A 50 -1.77 -7.35 3.55
CA SER A 50 -2.42 -8.63 3.85
C SER A 50 -1.61 -9.44 4.85
N ASN A 51 -0.30 -9.53 4.61
CA ASN A 51 0.59 -10.27 5.49
C ASN A 51 0.69 -9.61 6.86
N ALA A 52 0.77 -8.29 6.90
CA ALA A 52 0.92 -7.54 8.14
C ALA A 52 -0.34 -7.61 9.00
N LEU A 53 -1.52 -7.57 8.37
CA LEU A 53 -2.80 -7.57 9.07
C LEU A 53 -3.33 -8.97 9.33
N GLY A 54 -2.76 -9.99 8.70
CA GLY A 54 -3.21 -11.36 8.86
C GLY A 54 -4.59 -11.64 8.25
N ARG A 55 -5.00 -10.84 7.24
CA ARG A 55 -6.25 -11.04 6.53
C ARG A 55 -6.08 -10.57 5.08
N PRO A 56 -6.88 -11.11 4.15
CA PRO A 56 -6.77 -10.73 2.73
C PRO A 56 -7.11 -9.25 2.52
N ILE A 57 -6.20 -8.53 1.88
CA ILE A 57 -6.42 -7.16 1.44
C ILE A 57 -6.21 -7.14 -0.08
N GLN A 58 -7.20 -6.67 -0.81
CA GLN A 58 -7.11 -6.54 -2.25
C GLN A 58 -6.91 -5.06 -2.61
N VAL A 59 -6.42 -4.82 -3.82
CA VAL A 59 -6.21 -3.44 -4.29
C VAL A 59 -7.50 -2.62 -4.19
N ARG A 60 -8.64 -3.22 -4.53
CA ARG A 60 -9.94 -2.55 -4.48
C ARG A 60 -10.39 -2.20 -3.06
N ASP A 61 -9.79 -2.84 -2.04
CA ASP A 61 -10.11 -2.56 -0.64
C ASP A 61 -9.39 -1.32 -0.15
N ILE A 62 -8.44 -0.81 -0.92
CA ILE A 62 -7.65 0.37 -0.55
C ILE A 62 -8.27 1.58 -1.23
N ASP A 63 -8.98 2.39 -0.44
CA ASP A 63 -9.67 3.57 -0.95
C ASP A 63 -8.67 4.64 -1.40
N GLY A 64 -8.98 5.31 -2.49
CA GLY A 64 -8.18 6.43 -2.98
C GLY A 64 -6.90 6.03 -3.70
N LEU A 65 -6.63 4.73 -3.84
CA LEU A 65 -5.45 4.28 -4.54
C LEU A 65 -5.65 4.44 -6.05
N GLN A 66 -4.76 5.18 -6.69
CA GLN A 66 -4.84 5.46 -8.13
C GLN A 66 -3.91 4.51 -8.87
N VAL A 67 -4.49 3.63 -9.67
CA VAL A 67 -3.73 2.61 -10.40
C VAL A 67 -3.76 2.95 -11.89
N ARG A 68 -2.57 2.94 -12.51
CA ARG A 68 -2.48 3.12 -13.96
C ARG A 68 -2.99 1.86 -14.65
N SER A 69 -3.83 2.09 -15.62
CA SER A 69 -4.36 0.98 -16.43
C SER A 69 -3.41 0.64 -17.57
#